data_34db84b11c27320e7891c1499c0a9a7f
#
_entry.id   34db84b11c27320e7891c1499c0a9a7f
#
_cell.length_a   1.000
_cell.length_b   1.000
_cell.length_c   1.000
_cell.angle_alpha   90.00
_cell.angle_beta   90.00
_cell.angle_gamma   90.00
#
_symmetry.space_group_name_H-M   'P 1'
#
loop_
_entity.id
_entity.type
_entity.pdbx_description
1 polymer ?
#
loop_
_entity_poly.entity_id
_entity_poly.type
_entity_poly.pdbx_seq_one_letter_code
_entity_poly.pdbx_strand_id
1 'polypeptide(L)'
;RRRILTAHMKDGVLIENPDTVLIAPGIAIGRDTRIEQNCRITGSTSIGSDCVIGQGTVIRDCQIGSHVKIRSSELEESVVGDYSDMGPYAHLRPKSVLGEKVHLGNFVEIKNATLGEGTKAGHLAYIGDADLGAGINIGCGVVFVNYDGKKKHRALVEDGAFVGSNANVVAPVRIGKSAYVAAGSTITKDVPEG
;
A
#
# COMPACT_ATOMS: atom_id res chain seq x y z
N ARG A 1 -6.83 25.96 -10.74
CA ARG A 1 -5.62 25.18 -10.48
C ARG A 1 -4.59 26.01 -9.70
N ARG A 2 -4.02 27.11 -10.25
CA ARG A 2 -2.97 27.92 -9.59
C ARG A 2 -3.36 28.38 -8.18
N ARG A 3 -4.60 28.86 -7.96
CA ARG A 3 -5.05 29.29 -6.62
C ARG A 3 -4.96 28.18 -5.56
N ILE A 4 -5.32 26.94 -5.92
CA ILE A 4 -5.28 25.79 -5.02
C ILE A 4 -3.83 25.48 -4.63
N LEU A 5 -2.94 25.36 -5.62
CA LEU A 5 -1.52 25.10 -5.37
C LEU A 5 -0.86 26.20 -4.53
N THR A 6 -1.18 27.47 -4.83
CA THR A 6 -0.69 28.61 -4.06
C THR A 6 -1.17 28.58 -2.60
N ALA A 7 -2.40 28.15 -2.34
CA ALA A 7 -2.91 28.00 -0.98
C ALA A 7 -2.11 26.93 -0.23
N HIS A 8 -1.94 25.73 -0.80
CA HIS A 8 -1.12 24.69 -0.18
C HIS A 8 0.33 25.13 0.08
N MET A 9 0.96 25.84 -0.87
CA MET A 9 2.32 26.36 -0.65
C MET A 9 2.38 27.38 0.49
N LYS A 10 1.37 28.23 0.65
CA LYS A 10 1.27 29.17 1.80
C LYS A 10 1.09 28.44 3.13
N ASP A 11 0.42 27.31 3.11
CA ASP A 11 0.18 26.45 4.28
C ASP A 11 1.38 25.54 4.60
N GLY A 12 2.51 25.67 3.85
CA GLY A 12 3.77 24.98 4.12
C GLY A 12 3.97 23.68 3.35
N VAL A 13 3.19 23.43 2.28
CA VAL A 13 3.43 22.29 1.37
C VAL A 13 4.47 22.69 0.32
N LEU A 14 5.45 21.81 0.09
CA LEU A 14 6.48 22.01 -0.92
C LEU A 14 6.05 21.39 -2.25
N ILE A 15 5.84 22.18 -3.29
CA ILE A 15 5.48 21.70 -4.63
C ILE A 15 6.61 22.05 -5.59
N GLU A 16 7.33 21.03 -6.08
CA GLU A 16 8.56 21.25 -6.88
C GLU A 16 8.28 21.87 -8.26
N ASN A 17 7.23 21.39 -8.93
CA ASN A 17 6.86 21.93 -10.25
C ASN A 17 5.33 22.13 -10.35
N PRO A 18 4.82 23.30 -9.93
CA PRO A 18 3.39 23.56 -9.89
C PRO A 18 2.69 23.44 -11.26
N ASP A 19 3.41 23.59 -12.35
CA ASP A 19 2.83 23.52 -13.69
C ASP A 19 2.52 22.07 -14.15
N THR A 20 3.05 21.08 -13.47
CA THR A 20 2.82 19.65 -13.78
C THR A 20 2.01 18.94 -12.73
N VAL A 21 1.80 19.53 -11.55
CA VAL A 21 1.04 18.93 -10.43
C VAL A 21 -0.43 19.28 -10.54
N LEU A 22 -1.31 18.31 -10.30
CA LEU A 22 -2.75 18.52 -10.20
C LEU A 22 -3.24 18.11 -8.81
N ILE A 23 -3.80 19.08 -8.08
CA ILE A 23 -4.49 18.84 -6.80
C ILE A 23 -5.92 19.34 -6.96
N ALA A 24 -6.90 18.47 -6.68
CA ALA A 24 -8.32 18.82 -6.74
C ALA A 24 -8.71 19.75 -5.56
N PRO A 25 -9.80 20.51 -5.69
CA PRO A 25 -10.31 21.33 -4.59
C PRO A 25 -10.69 20.47 -3.37
N GLY A 26 -10.49 21.03 -2.16
CA GLY A 26 -10.95 20.43 -0.91
C GLY A 26 -10.00 19.35 -0.33
N ILE A 27 -8.90 19.06 -0.98
CA ILE A 27 -7.89 18.15 -0.47
C ILE A 27 -7.11 18.81 0.65
N ALA A 28 -6.95 18.10 1.78
CA ALA A 28 -6.11 18.52 2.89
C ALA A 28 -4.70 17.89 2.77
N ILE A 29 -3.66 18.71 2.94
CA ILE A 29 -2.26 18.25 2.92
C ILE A 29 -1.54 18.90 4.09
N GLY A 30 -0.88 18.09 4.90
CA GLY A 30 -0.12 18.56 6.06
C GLY A 30 1.15 19.31 5.67
N ARG A 31 1.65 20.13 6.60
CA ARG A 31 2.87 20.93 6.44
C ARG A 31 4.09 20.05 6.16
N ASP A 32 5.08 20.62 5.53
CA ASP A 32 6.37 20.00 5.22
C ASP A 32 6.26 18.77 4.31
N THR A 33 5.04 18.48 3.79
CA THR A 33 4.84 17.47 2.74
C THR A 33 5.37 17.99 1.41
N ARG A 34 6.22 17.18 0.77
CA ARG A 34 6.80 17.47 -0.55
C ARG A 34 6.06 16.73 -1.64
N ILE A 35 5.63 17.44 -2.68
CA ILE A 35 4.98 16.90 -3.87
C ILE A 35 5.88 17.16 -5.06
N GLU A 36 6.35 16.09 -5.66
CA GLU A 36 7.20 16.15 -6.84
C GLU A 36 6.38 16.35 -8.14
N GLN A 37 7.05 16.50 -9.25
CA GLN A 37 6.42 16.78 -10.54
C GLN A 37 5.50 15.66 -11.03
N ASN A 38 4.54 15.99 -11.89
CA ASN A 38 3.61 15.08 -12.55
C ASN A 38 2.69 14.29 -11.59
N CYS A 39 2.55 14.72 -10.33
CA CYS A 39 1.63 14.10 -9.39
C CYS A 39 0.18 14.53 -9.67
N ARG A 40 -0.76 13.60 -9.47
CA ARG A 40 -2.19 13.82 -9.57
C ARG A 40 -2.89 13.37 -8.28
N ILE A 41 -3.48 14.31 -7.55
CA ILE A 41 -4.17 14.07 -6.28
C ILE A 41 -5.61 14.53 -6.42
N THR A 42 -6.57 13.61 -6.28
CA THR A 42 -7.98 13.85 -6.60
C THR A 42 -8.93 13.16 -5.62
N GLY A 43 -10.21 13.41 -5.76
CA GLY A 43 -11.27 12.80 -4.94
C GLY A 43 -11.26 13.31 -3.50
N SER A 44 -11.78 12.50 -2.60
CA SER A 44 -11.82 12.76 -1.15
C SER A 44 -10.51 12.30 -0.50
N THR A 45 -9.38 12.92 -0.91
CA THR A 45 -8.05 12.55 -0.43
C THR A 45 -7.59 13.47 0.70
N SER A 46 -6.92 12.91 1.69
CA SER A 46 -6.16 13.63 2.71
C SER A 46 -4.74 13.06 2.84
N ILE A 47 -3.75 13.93 3.07
CA ILE A 47 -2.34 13.56 3.23
C ILE A 47 -1.82 14.24 4.50
N GLY A 48 -1.15 13.50 5.35
CA GLY A 48 -0.53 14.02 6.58
C GLY A 48 0.68 14.91 6.33
N SER A 49 1.41 15.21 7.39
CA SER A 49 2.62 16.04 7.36
C SER A 49 3.88 15.24 7.04
N ASP A 50 4.93 15.92 6.63
CA ASP A 50 6.27 15.33 6.41
C ASP A 50 6.29 14.17 5.41
N CYS A 51 5.34 14.16 4.47
CA CYS A 51 5.26 13.13 3.44
C CYS A 51 6.13 13.49 2.23
N VAL A 52 6.50 12.46 1.46
CA VAL A 52 7.11 12.62 0.14
C VAL A 52 6.25 11.92 -0.89
N ILE A 53 5.59 12.70 -1.75
CA ILE A 53 4.81 12.20 -2.87
C ILE A 53 5.67 12.34 -4.12
N GLY A 54 6.34 11.25 -4.48
CA GLY A 54 7.31 11.18 -5.56
C GLY A 54 6.68 11.33 -6.94
N GLN A 55 7.50 11.66 -7.91
CA GLN A 55 7.06 12.01 -9.27
C GLN A 55 6.12 10.96 -9.90
N GLY A 56 5.13 11.42 -10.64
CA GLY A 56 4.20 10.57 -11.39
C GLY A 56 3.22 9.79 -10.53
N THR A 57 3.18 10.04 -9.21
CA THR A 57 2.24 9.37 -8.30
C THR A 57 0.81 9.84 -8.55
N VAL A 58 -0.12 8.90 -8.61
CA VAL A 58 -1.56 9.14 -8.73
C VAL A 58 -2.26 8.69 -7.45
N ILE A 59 -3.00 9.60 -6.82
CA ILE A 59 -3.75 9.32 -5.58
C ILE A 59 -5.20 9.76 -5.77
N ARG A 60 -6.14 8.86 -5.51
CA ARG A 60 -7.57 9.14 -5.61
C ARG A 60 -8.35 8.51 -4.45
N ASP A 61 -9.14 9.33 -3.76
CA ASP A 61 -10.02 8.89 -2.65
C ASP A 61 -9.29 8.13 -1.54
N CYS A 62 -8.10 8.64 -1.13
CA CYS A 62 -7.23 7.99 -0.16
C CYS A 62 -7.03 8.80 1.11
N GLN A 63 -6.77 8.10 2.22
CA GLN A 63 -6.32 8.69 3.48
C GLN A 63 -4.87 8.27 3.72
N ILE A 64 -3.97 9.24 3.66
CA ILE A 64 -2.52 9.02 3.83
C ILE A 64 -2.09 9.66 5.14
N GLY A 65 -1.45 8.87 5.99
CA GLY A 65 -0.90 9.34 7.27
C GLY A 65 0.29 10.29 7.11
N SER A 66 1.01 10.51 8.18
CA SER A 66 2.20 11.38 8.22
C SER A 66 3.49 10.58 8.00
N HIS A 67 4.56 11.25 7.56
CA HIS A 67 5.88 10.66 7.30
C HIS A 67 5.86 9.53 6.24
N VAL A 68 4.85 9.50 5.38
CA VAL A 68 4.69 8.49 4.33
C VAL A 68 5.52 8.86 3.10
N LYS A 69 6.15 7.86 2.48
CA LYS A 69 6.91 8.03 1.25
C LYS A 69 6.31 7.19 0.12
N ILE A 70 5.84 7.84 -0.93
CA ILE A 70 5.24 7.18 -2.09
C ILE A 70 6.06 7.57 -3.33
N ARG A 71 6.52 6.58 -4.09
CA ARG A 71 7.30 6.81 -5.32
C ARG A 71 6.59 6.21 -6.52
N SER A 72 6.26 7.03 -7.52
CA SER A 72 5.79 6.60 -8.84
C SER A 72 4.77 5.46 -8.77
N SER A 73 3.71 5.64 -8.00
CA SER A 73 2.74 4.59 -7.66
C SER A 73 1.31 5.08 -7.86
N GLU A 74 0.35 4.15 -7.91
CA GLU A 74 -1.07 4.44 -8.04
C GLU A 74 -1.84 3.95 -6.82
N LEU A 75 -2.67 4.83 -6.23
CA LEU A 75 -3.47 4.54 -5.04
C LEU A 75 -4.91 4.97 -5.26
N GLU A 76 -5.84 4.05 -5.02
CA GLU A 76 -7.27 4.28 -5.13
C GLU A 76 -8.00 3.78 -3.88
N GLU A 77 -8.93 4.60 -3.35
CA GLU A 77 -9.86 4.25 -2.26
C GLU A 77 -9.19 3.44 -1.13
N SER A 78 -8.03 3.93 -0.67
CA SER A 78 -7.14 3.21 0.23
C SER A 78 -6.72 4.04 1.44
N VAL A 79 -6.29 3.36 2.50
CA VAL A 79 -5.75 3.96 3.72
C VAL A 79 -4.29 3.54 3.88
N VAL A 80 -3.42 4.50 4.20
CA VAL A 80 -1.99 4.26 4.46
C VAL A 80 -1.61 4.86 5.79
N GLY A 81 -1.16 4.03 6.72
CA GLY A 81 -0.70 4.44 8.04
C GLY A 81 0.63 5.17 8.03
N ASP A 82 0.93 5.83 9.13
CA ASP A 82 2.13 6.64 9.32
C ASP A 82 3.43 5.85 9.10
N TYR A 83 4.47 6.55 8.67
CA TYR A 83 5.82 6.00 8.47
C TYR A 83 5.91 4.87 7.44
N SER A 84 4.86 4.63 6.66
CA SER A 84 4.86 3.63 5.59
C SER A 84 5.58 4.15 4.36
N ASP A 85 6.14 3.23 3.57
CA ASP A 85 6.75 3.59 2.30
C ASP A 85 6.37 2.62 1.18
N MET A 86 6.26 3.13 -0.05
CA MET A 86 5.90 2.31 -1.19
C MET A 86 6.51 2.78 -2.51
N GLY A 87 6.61 1.81 -3.41
CA GLY A 87 7.05 2.01 -4.78
C GLY A 87 8.55 1.81 -5.01
N PRO A 88 9.01 2.07 -6.22
CA PRO A 88 8.18 2.56 -7.34
C PRO A 88 7.24 1.48 -7.90
N TYR A 89 6.20 1.92 -8.61
CA TYR A 89 5.25 1.07 -9.32
C TYR A 89 4.47 0.10 -8.42
N ALA A 90 4.14 0.53 -7.21
CA ALA A 90 3.17 -0.16 -6.37
C ALA A 90 1.74 0.29 -6.76
N HIS A 91 0.77 -0.61 -6.60
CA HIS A 91 -0.63 -0.33 -6.91
C HIS A 91 -1.53 -0.72 -5.73
N LEU A 92 -2.11 0.28 -5.06
CA LEU A 92 -3.16 0.07 -4.08
C LEU A 92 -4.52 0.23 -4.74
N ARG A 93 -5.24 -0.85 -4.85
CA ARG A 93 -6.61 -0.89 -5.38
C ARG A 93 -7.62 -0.70 -4.25
N PRO A 94 -8.90 -0.43 -4.58
CA PRO A 94 -9.93 -0.13 -3.60
C PRO A 94 -9.99 -1.11 -2.42
N LYS A 95 -10.25 -0.54 -1.22
CA LYS A 95 -10.35 -1.24 0.06
C LYS A 95 -9.03 -1.84 0.56
N SER A 96 -7.90 -1.25 0.15
CA SER A 96 -6.60 -1.59 0.73
C SER A 96 -6.34 -0.75 1.97
N VAL A 97 -5.94 -1.39 3.07
CA VAL A 97 -5.62 -0.72 4.34
C VAL A 97 -4.23 -1.14 4.78
N LEU A 98 -3.31 -0.19 4.83
CA LEU A 98 -1.96 -0.39 5.35
C LEU A 98 -1.85 0.23 6.74
N GLY A 99 -1.39 -0.56 7.70
CA GLY A 99 -1.02 -0.06 9.03
C GLY A 99 0.21 0.85 8.99
N GLU A 100 0.74 1.17 10.16
CA GLU A 100 1.96 1.96 10.28
C GLU A 100 3.20 1.16 9.84
N LYS A 101 4.23 1.86 9.34
CA LYS A 101 5.54 1.28 9.00
C LYS A 101 5.49 0.12 7.99
N VAL A 102 4.43 0.03 7.19
CA VAL A 102 4.34 -0.97 6.12
C VAL A 102 5.27 -0.60 4.97
N HIS A 103 6.01 -1.60 4.47
CA HIS A 103 6.89 -1.43 3.32
C HIS A 103 6.37 -2.21 2.11
N LEU A 104 6.05 -1.50 1.03
CA LEU A 104 5.72 -2.08 -0.26
C LEU A 104 6.78 -1.68 -1.30
N GLY A 105 7.47 -2.64 -1.86
CA GLY A 105 8.45 -2.35 -2.91
C GLY A 105 7.83 -2.30 -4.30
N ASN A 106 8.66 -2.49 -5.31
CA ASN A 106 8.27 -2.34 -6.69
C ASN A 106 7.40 -3.50 -7.20
N PHE A 107 6.39 -3.13 -8.01
CA PHE A 107 5.45 -4.06 -8.63
C PHE A 107 4.65 -4.90 -7.62
N VAL A 108 4.31 -4.30 -6.49
CA VAL A 108 3.41 -4.92 -5.50
C VAL A 108 2.01 -4.38 -5.70
N GLU A 109 1.04 -5.28 -5.87
CA GLU A 109 -0.37 -4.93 -5.98
C GLU A 109 -1.13 -5.41 -4.75
N ILE A 110 -1.87 -4.50 -4.12
CA ILE A 110 -2.75 -4.80 -2.98
C ILE A 110 -4.20 -4.50 -3.37
N LYS A 111 -5.13 -5.40 -3.04
CA LYS A 111 -6.55 -5.22 -3.34
C LYS A 111 -7.42 -5.79 -2.23
N ASN A 112 -8.33 -4.98 -1.70
CA ASN A 112 -9.29 -5.43 -0.67
C ASN A 112 -8.60 -6.25 0.43
N ALA A 113 -7.49 -5.72 0.96
CA ALA A 113 -6.64 -6.41 1.92
C ALA A 113 -6.18 -5.45 3.01
N THR A 114 -5.99 -6.00 4.21
CA THR A 114 -5.43 -5.28 5.35
C THR A 114 -4.04 -5.81 5.66
N LEU A 115 -3.06 -4.92 5.81
CA LEU A 115 -1.70 -5.25 6.22
C LEU A 115 -1.41 -4.55 7.54
N GLY A 116 -1.09 -5.32 8.57
CA GLY A 116 -0.76 -4.81 9.90
C GLY A 116 0.59 -4.11 9.97
N GLU A 117 0.85 -3.47 11.10
CA GLU A 117 2.07 -2.68 11.35
C GLU A 117 3.35 -3.44 10.99
N GLY A 118 4.26 -2.77 10.30
CA GLY A 118 5.61 -3.30 9.98
C GLY A 118 5.63 -4.46 8.99
N THR A 119 4.51 -4.81 8.37
CA THR A 119 4.46 -5.86 7.35
C THR A 119 5.14 -5.40 6.06
N LYS A 120 5.86 -6.30 5.41
CA LYS A 120 6.71 -6.01 4.25
C LYS A 120 6.40 -6.92 3.06
N ALA A 121 6.29 -6.30 1.87
CA ALA A 121 6.23 -6.99 0.59
C ALA A 121 7.14 -6.24 -0.40
N GLY A 122 8.38 -6.70 -0.55
CA GLY A 122 9.42 -5.93 -1.25
C GLY A 122 9.32 -5.94 -2.78
N HIS A 123 8.80 -6.99 -3.39
CA HIS A 123 8.89 -7.17 -4.84
C HIS A 123 7.77 -8.04 -5.40
N LEU A 124 7.20 -7.64 -6.56
CA LEU A 124 6.45 -8.53 -7.47
C LEU A 124 5.41 -9.41 -6.77
N ALA A 125 4.63 -8.90 -5.85
CA ALA A 125 3.64 -9.67 -5.11
C ALA A 125 2.22 -9.19 -5.42
N TYR A 126 1.28 -10.13 -5.46
CA TYR A 126 -0.15 -9.83 -5.48
C TYR A 126 -0.81 -10.28 -4.17
N ILE A 127 -1.37 -9.33 -3.42
CA ILE A 127 -2.08 -9.58 -2.17
C ILE A 127 -3.52 -9.11 -2.34
N GLY A 128 -4.42 -10.05 -2.60
CA GLY A 128 -5.84 -9.77 -2.82
C GLY A 128 -6.73 -10.53 -1.87
N ASP A 129 -7.79 -9.86 -1.37
CA ASP A 129 -8.78 -10.44 -0.46
C ASP A 129 -8.12 -11.17 0.73
N ALA A 130 -7.32 -10.45 1.52
CA ALA A 130 -6.53 -11.04 2.60
C ALA A 130 -6.45 -10.10 3.82
N ASP A 131 -6.31 -10.71 5.00
CA ASP A 131 -5.99 -10.01 6.24
C ASP A 131 -4.63 -10.49 6.74
N LEU A 132 -3.66 -9.58 6.76
CA LEU A 132 -2.31 -9.84 7.24
C LEU A 132 -2.10 -9.08 8.54
N GLY A 133 -1.62 -9.78 9.56
CA GLY A 133 -1.23 -9.20 10.85
C GLY A 133 0.03 -8.34 10.77
N ALA A 134 0.64 -8.10 11.92
CA ALA A 134 1.83 -7.27 12.06
C ALA A 134 3.13 -8.06 11.79
N GLY A 135 4.16 -7.35 11.31
CA GLY A 135 5.52 -7.89 11.21
C GLY A 135 5.71 -9.04 10.23
N ILE A 136 4.81 -9.20 9.27
CA ILE A 136 4.87 -10.28 8.29
C ILE A 136 5.86 -9.92 7.18
N ASN A 137 6.58 -10.93 6.69
CA ASN A 137 7.41 -10.79 5.50
C ASN A 137 6.82 -11.59 4.33
N ILE A 138 6.47 -10.90 3.26
CA ILE A 138 6.00 -11.49 2.00
C ILE A 138 7.15 -11.50 0.99
N GLY A 139 7.53 -12.69 0.57
CA GLY A 139 8.61 -12.91 -0.40
C GLY A 139 8.25 -12.45 -1.82
N CYS A 140 9.28 -12.28 -2.64
CA CYS A 140 9.13 -11.93 -4.05
C CYS A 140 8.29 -12.97 -4.80
N GLY A 141 7.37 -12.53 -5.65
CA GLY A 141 6.56 -13.43 -6.48
C GLY A 141 5.44 -14.17 -5.74
N VAL A 142 5.15 -13.80 -4.49
CA VAL A 142 4.03 -14.40 -3.75
C VAL A 142 2.70 -13.96 -4.36
N VAL A 143 1.81 -14.92 -4.55
CA VAL A 143 0.46 -14.69 -5.07
C VAL A 143 -0.58 -15.23 -4.11
N PHE A 144 -1.50 -14.35 -3.69
CA PHE A 144 -2.73 -14.75 -3.01
C PHE A 144 -3.77 -15.14 -4.06
N VAL A 145 -3.96 -16.44 -4.23
CA VAL A 145 -4.91 -17.02 -5.18
C VAL A 145 -6.32 -16.96 -4.57
N ASN A 146 -6.97 -15.83 -4.77
CA ASN A 146 -8.23 -15.48 -4.10
C ASN A 146 -9.50 -15.82 -4.90
N TYR A 147 -9.39 -16.35 -6.12
CA TYR A 147 -10.52 -16.62 -7.00
C TYR A 147 -10.54 -18.07 -7.48
N ASP A 148 -11.65 -18.77 -7.26
CA ASP A 148 -11.84 -20.19 -7.59
C ASP A 148 -12.52 -20.44 -8.95
N GLY A 149 -12.69 -19.39 -9.75
CA GLY A 149 -13.43 -19.43 -11.01
C GLY A 149 -14.92 -19.06 -10.87
N LYS A 150 -15.45 -18.96 -9.64
CA LYS A 150 -16.84 -18.59 -9.35
C LYS A 150 -16.96 -17.45 -8.36
N LYS A 151 -16.25 -17.50 -7.26
CA LYS A 151 -16.27 -16.52 -6.17
C LYS A 151 -14.87 -16.24 -5.63
N LYS A 152 -14.75 -15.15 -4.87
CA LYS A 152 -13.52 -14.80 -4.17
C LYS A 152 -13.57 -15.32 -2.74
N HIS A 153 -12.39 -15.70 -2.26
CA HIS A 153 -12.15 -16.18 -0.91
C HIS A 153 -11.07 -15.32 -0.25
N ARG A 154 -11.12 -15.26 1.08
CA ARG A 154 -10.18 -14.46 1.86
C ARG A 154 -9.18 -15.36 2.57
N ALA A 155 -7.91 -14.95 2.58
CA ALA A 155 -6.85 -15.60 3.35
C ALA A 155 -6.56 -14.80 4.62
N LEU A 156 -6.11 -15.50 5.67
CA LEU A 156 -5.65 -14.91 6.92
C LEU A 156 -4.19 -15.28 7.15
N VAL A 157 -3.34 -14.29 7.41
CA VAL A 157 -1.93 -14.50 7.79
C VAL A 157 -1.70 -13.81 9.13
N GLU A 158 -1.29 -14.55 10.13
CA GLU A 158 -1.12 -14.02 11.48
C GLU A 158 0.26 -13.41 11.70
N ASP A 159 0.40 -12.67 12.82
CA ASP A 159 1.58 -11.88 13.13
C ASP A 159 2.89 -12.65 13.01
N GLY A 160 3.91 -11.98 12.48
CA GLY A 160 5.26 -12.49 12.41
C GLY A 160 5.48 -13.64 11.42
N ALA A 161 4.48 -14.06 10.66
CA ALA A 161 4.64 -15.11 9.68
C ALA A 161 5.62 -14.71 8.56
N PHE A 162 6.33 -15.70 8.02
CA PHE A 162 7.20 -15.54 6.85
C PHE A 162 6.66 -16.35 5.68
N VAL A 163 6.34 -15.68 4.57
CA VAL A 163 5.91 -16.33 3.34
C VAL A 163 7.04 -16.24 2.31
N GLY A 164 7.63 -17.39 2.01
CA GLY A 164 8.78 -17.48 1.11
C GLY A 164 8.47 -17.10 -0.34
N SER A 165 9.50 -16.73 -1.08
CA SER A 165 9.36 -16.28 -2.47
C SER A 165 8.66 -17.31 -3.37
N ASN A 166 7.86 -16.84 -4.33
CA ASN A 166 7.09 -17.66 -5.27
C ASN A 166 6.12 -18.64 -4.60
N ALA A 167 5.72 -18.40 -3.35
CA ALA A 167 4.66 -19.17 -2.74
C ALA A 167 3.29 -18.73 -3.27
N ASN A 168 2.38 -19.70 -3.45
CA ASN A 168 0.99 -19.46 -3.79
C ASN A 168 0.10 -19.74 -2.57
N VAL A 169 -0.62 -18.75 -2.10
CA VAL A 169 -1.56 -18.85 -0.97
C VAL A 169 -2.96 -19.01 -1.53
N VAL A 170 -3.47 -20.24 -1.59
CA VAL A 170 -4.77 -20.57 -2.19
C VAL A 170 -5.86 -20.39 -1.15
N ALA A 171 -6.58 -19.27 -1.22
CA ALA A 171 -7.64 -18.97 -0.28
C ALA A 171 -8.89 -19.87 -0.50
N PRO A 172 -9.64 -20.22 0.58
CA PRO A 172 -9.45 -19.75 1.94
C PRO A 172 -8.43 -20.59 2.71
N VAL A 173 -7.44 -19.94 3.32
CA VAL A 173 -6.47 -20.60 4.22
C VAL A 173 -6.06 -19.64 5.33
N ARG A 174 -5.62 -20.22 6.46
CA ARG A 174 -4.98 -19.50 7.57
C ARG A 174 -3.51 -19.90 7.66
N ILE A 175 -2.62 -18.92 7.71
CA ILE A 175 -1.20 -19.11 8.06
C ILE A 175 -1.02 -18.62 9.48
N GLY A 176 -0.66 -19.51 10.39
CA GLY A 176 -0.59 -19.25 11.83
C GLY A 176 0.54 -18.29 12.21
N LYS A 177 0.49 -17.82 13.45
CA LYS A 177 1.46 -16.88 14.01
C LYS A 177 2.89 -17.43 13.91
N SER A 178 3.80 -16.58 13.47
CA SER A 178 5.22 -16.91 13.29
C SER A 178 5.52 -18.13 12.39
N ALA A 179 4.52 -18.62 11.67
CA ALA A 179 4.69 -19.74 10.75
C ALA A 179 5.66 -19.39 9.61
N TYR A 180 6.41 -20.37 9.17
CA TYR A 180 7.37 -20.25 8.07
C TYR A 180 6.91 -21.06 6.85
N VAL A 181 6.54 -20.37 5.78
CA VAL A 181 6.20 -20.98 4.49
C VAL A 181 7.45 -20.98 3.61
N ALA A 182 7.90 -22.15 3.19
CA ALA A 182 9.07 -22.28 2.33
C ALA A 182 8.83 -21.67 0.94
N ALA A 183 9.90 -21.22 0.29
CA ALA A 183 9.83 -20.70 -1.06
C ALA A 183 9.29 -21.74 -2.06
N GLY A 184 8.50 -21.29 -3.04
CA GLY A 184 7.89 -22.13 -4.07
C GLY A 184 6.72 -23.01 -3.61
N SER A 185 6.28 -22.88 -2.35
CA SER A 185 5.17 -23.68 -1.83
C SER A 185 3.82 -23.27 -2.42
N THR A 186 2.92 -24.24 -2.58
CA THR A 186 1.50 -23.98 -2.84
C THR A 186 0.69 -24.39 -1.63
N ILE A 187 0.16 -23.41 -0.91
CA ILE A 187 -0.58 -23.59 0.34
C ILE A 187 -2.07 -23.74 0.05
N THR A 188 -2.60 -24.92 0.26
CA THR A 188 -4.03 -25.26 0.03
C THR A 188 -4.74 -25.69 1.31
N LYS A 189 -4.04 -25.69 2.46
CA LYS A 189 -4.55 -26.01 3.78
C LYS A 189 -3.93 -25.07 4.80
N ASP A 190 -4.57 -24.94 5.95
CA ASP A 190 -4.06 -24.12 7.04
C ASP A 190 -2.64 -24.57 7.46
N VAL A 191 -1.81 -23.56 7.74
CA VAL A 191 -0.46 -23.76 8.27
C VAL A 191 -0.53 -23.45 9.78
N PRO A 192 -0.12 -24.37 10.66
CA PRO A 192 -0.11 -24.12 12.10
C PRO A 192 0.87 -23.00 12.48
N GLU A 193 0.75 -22.49 13.69
CA GLU A 193 1.75 -21.62 14.30
C GLU A 193 3.07 -22.37 14.53
N GLY A 194 4.22 -21.64 14.48
CA GLY A 194 5.52 -22.27 14.72
C GLY A 194 6.70 -21.46 14.33
#